data_246e1cdde6baf17c403281edb0cb5fe7
#
_entry.id   246e1cdde6baf17c403281edb0cb5fe7
#
_cell.length_a   1.000
_cell.length_b   1.000
_cell.length_c   1.000
_cell.angle_alpha   90.00
_cell.angle_beta   90.00
_cell.angle_gamma   90.00
#
_symmetry.space_group_name_H-M   'P 1'
#
loop_
_entity.id
_entity.type
_entity.pdbx_description
1 polymer ?
#
loop_
_entity_poly.entity_id
_entity_poly.type
_entity_poly.pdbx_seq_one_letter_code
_entity_poly.pdbx_strand_id
1 'polypeptide(L)'
;MLKRRILSVLLVLAMLVPFAGAAQTAQDNMRGVWVASVANIDYPSSAGMTAQALAAEADTMLDNIAAMGLNTVFLQVRPSADALYRSGLFPQSRYVSGNCGASPDGDFDVLAYWVEGAHERGLQLHAWINPYRITRNGREELDALPESSPARQHPEWVVEYDGNYYFNPGLPAVQQLVVD
;
A
#
# COMPACT_ATOMS: atom_id res chain seq x y z
N MET A 1 18.32 -57.63 -31.79
CA MET A 1 17.22 -56.68 -32.13
C MET A 1 16.57 -56.04 -30.89
N LEU A 2 16.37 -56.75 -29.80
CA LEU A 2 15.75 -56.24 -28.56
C LEU A 2 16.52 -55.04 -27.94
N LYS A 3 17.85 -55.13 -27.82
CA LYS A 3 18.70 -54.08 -27.23
C LYS A 3 18.63 -52.74 -28.00
N ARG A 4 18.51 -52.76 -29.33
CA ARG A 4 18.35 -51.53 -30.15
C ARG A 4 16.98 -50.89 -29.97
N ARG A 5 15.92 -51.69 -29.78
CA ARG A 5 14.57 -51.16 -29.53
C ARG A 5 14.44 -50.53 -28.14
N ILE A 6 15.07 -51.11 -27.13
CA ILE A 6 15.09 -50.53 -25.77
C ILE A 6 15.85 -49.21 -25.76
N LEU A 7 16.97 -49.09 -26.46
CA LEU A 7 17.76 -47.86 -26.53
C LEU A 7 16.97 -46.74 -27.23
N SER A 8 16.21 -47.07 -28.30
CA SER A 8 15.37 -46.09 -29.01
C SER A 8 14.20 -45.59 -28.16
N VAL A 9 13.59 -46.44 -27.33
CA VAL A 9 12.48 -46.04 -26.42
C VAL A 9 13.01 -45.17 -25.29
N LEU A 10 14.19 -45.47 -24.74
CA LEU A 10 14.82 -44.63 -23.73
C LEU A 10 15.22 -43.25 -24.27
N LEU A 11 15.65 -43.15 -25.54
CA LEU A 11 16.00 -41.86 -26.16
C LEU A 11 14.75 -41.00 -26.41
N VAL A 12 13.61 -41.56 -26.79
CA VAL A 12 12.34 -40.85 -26.96
C VAL A 12 11.75 -40.41 -25.63
N LEU A 13 11.87 -41.23 -24.56
CA LEU A 13 11.44 -40.85 -23.21
C LEU A 13 12.28 -39.68 -22.65
N ALA A 14 13.56 -39.61 -22.95
CA ALA A 14 14.45 -38.53 -22.54
C ALA A 14 14.10 -37.18 -23.23
N MET A 15 13.49 -37.20 -24.43
CA MET A 15 13.04 -36.01 -25.13
C MET A 15 11.65 -35.49 -24.64
N LEU A 16 10.93 -36.28 -23.84
CA LEU A 16 9.64 -35.91 -23.24
C LEU A 16 9.74 -35.30 -21.84
N VAL A 17 10.97 -35.16 -21.30
CA VAL A 17 11.14 -34.40 -20.07
C VAL A 17 10.94 -32.91 -20.41
N PRO A 18 9.85 -32.26 -19.95
CA PRO A 18 9.72 -30.85 -20.18
C PRO A 18 10.91 -30.14 -19.54
N PHE A 19 11.59 -29.33 -20.30
CA PHE A 19 12.63 -28.41 -19.82
C PHE A 19 11.93 -27.39 -18.89
N ALA A 20 11.64 -27.80 -17.68
CA ALA A 20 11.08 -26.93 -16.63
C ALA A 20 12.19 -26.06 -16.01
N GLY A 21 13.02 -25.46 -16.85
CA GLY A 21 14.23 -24.78 -16.38
C GLY A 21 14.50 -23.41 -16.96
N ALA A 22 13.50 -22.73 -17.57
CA ALA A 22 13.77 -21.43 -18.20
C ALA A 22 12.72 -20.35 -17.91
N ALA A 23 11.80 -20.53 -16.95
CA ALA A 23 10.78 -19.53 -16.66
C ALA A 23 11.07 -18.66 -15.42
N GLN A 24 12.24 -18.73 -14.83
CA GLN A 24 12.52 -18.11 -13.53
C GLN A 24 13.34 -16.80 -13.59
N THR A 25 13.78 -16.35 -14.74
CA THR A 25 14.67 -15.19 -14.85
C THR A 25 13.98 -13.87 -15.19
N ALA A 26 12.68 -13.86 -15.46
CA ALA A 26 11.94 -12.63 -15.74
C ALA A 26 11.37 -11.96 -14.47
N GLN A 27 11.46 -12.61 -13.32
CA GLN A 27 10.79 -12.18 -12.08
C GLN A 27 11.65 -11.32 -11.16
N ASP A 28 12.95 -11.22 -11.42
CA ASP A 28 13.87 -10.54 -10.51
C ASP A 28 13.98 -9.01 -10.71
N ASN A 29 13.40 -8.46 -11.76
CA ASN A 29 13.42 -7.02 -12.00
C ASN A 29 12.12 -6.37 -11.50
N MET A 30 12.20 -5.66 -10.40
CA MET A 30 11.09 -4.84 -9.90
C MET A 30 10.73 -3.76 -10.94
N ARG A 31 9.48 -3.78 -11.37
CA ARG A 31 8.85 -2.77 -12.22
C ARG A 31 7.66 -2.23 -11.47
N GLY A 32 7.86 -1.14 -10.74
CA GLY A 32 6.90 -0.61 -9.82
C GLY A 32 6.31 0.73 -10.23
N VAL A 33 5.14 1.02 -9.68
CA VAL A 33 4.45 2.30 -9.76
C VAL A 33 4.12 2.80 -8.37
N TRP A 34 4.21 4.11 -8.17
CA TRP A 34 3.80 4.78 -6.95
C TRP A 34 2.37 5.29 -7.09
N VAL A 35 1.56 5.06 -6.05
CA VAL A 35 0.18 5.52 -5.95
C VAL A 35 0.07 6.37 -4.69
N ALA A 36 -0.07 7.68 -4.86
CA ALA A 36 -0.14 8.66 -3.78
C ALA A 36 -1.58 8.91 -3.34
N SER A 37 -1.84 8.78 -2.04
CA SER A 37 -3.15 9.08 -1.47
C SER A 37 -3.26 10.53 -0.95
N VAL A 38 -2.14 11.14 -0.62
CA VAL A 38 -2.09 12.50 -0.11
C VAL A 38 -2.74 13.48 -1.09
N ALA A 39 -3.62 14.32 -0.58
CA ALA A 39 -4.35 15.32 -1.38
C ALA A 39 -5.15 14.70 -2.55
N ASN A 40 -5.49 13.43 -2.49
CA ASN A 40 -6.21 12.70 -3.54
C ASN A 40 -5.53 12.83 -4.91
N ILE A 41 -4.18 12.74 -4.92
CA ILE A 41 -3.38 12.89 -6.15
C ILE A 41 -3.69 11.75 -7.12
N ASP A 42 -3.57 10.50 -6.65
CA ASP A 42 -3.78 9.32 -7.47
C ASP A 42 -4.99 8.51 -7.00
N TYR A 43 -5.04 8.14 -5.71
CA TYR A 43 -6.11 7.30 -5.14
C TYR A 43 -6.36 7.64 -3.66
N PRO A 44 -7.66 7.72 -3.24
CA PRO A 44 -8.83 7.81 -4.11
C PRO A 44 -8.90 9.14 -4.83
N SER A 45 -9.60 9.21 -5.95
CA SER A 45 -9.72 10.43 -6.77
C SER A 45 -10.45 11.57 -6.06
N SER A 46 -11.25 11.25 -5.05
CA SER A 46 -11.87 12.21 -4.14
C SER A 46 -12.15 11.60 -2.78
N ALA A 47 -12.25 12.44 -1.76
CA ALA A 47 -12.65 12.02 -0.43
C ALA A 47 -14.17 11.80 -0.35
N GLY A 48 -14.60 10.95 0.60
CA GLY A 48 -16.02 10.69 0.86
C GLY A 48 -16.71 9.80 -0.19
N MET A 49 -15.93 9.05 -0.96
CA MET A 49 -16.49 8.07 -1.91
C MET A 49 -17.13 6.90 -1.16
N THR A 50 -18.13 6.26 -1.81
CA THR A 50 -18.70 5.02 -1.30
C THR A 50 -17.70 3.86 -1.37
N ALA A 51 -17.88 2.84 -0.54
CA ALA A 51 -17.06 1.61 -0.57
C ALA A 51 -17.00 0.99 -1.98
N GLN A 52 -18.15 0.95 -2.66
CA GLN A 52 -18.23 0.43 -4.04
C GLN A 52 -17.41 1.28 -5.01
N ALA A 53 -17.42 2.60 -4.89
CA ALA A 53 -16.66 3.50 -5.76
C ALA A 53 -15.15 3.38 -5.50
N LEU A 54 -14.74 3.30 -4.22
CA LEU A 54 -13.36 3.05 -3.81
C LEU A 54 -12.82 1.74 -4.39
N ALA A 55 -13.62 0.67 -4.30
CA ALA A 55 -13.28 -0.64 -4.83
C ALA A 55 -13.13 -0.61 -6.36
N ALA A 56 -14.10 -0.05 -7.07
CA ALA A 56 -14.09 0.03 -8.54
C ALA A 56 -12.91 0.86 -9.08
N GLU A 57 -12.54 1.93 -8.39
CA GLU A 57 -11.37 2.72 -8.75
C GLU A 57 -10.07 1.95 -8.52
N ALA A 58 -9.94 1.25 -7.37
CA ALA A 58 -8.79 0.39 -7.08
C ALA A 58 -8.64 -0.72 -8.12
N ASP A 59 -9.73 -1.42 -8.48
CA ASP A 59 -9.71 -2.45 -9.51
C ASP A 59 -9.25 -1.91 -10.86
N THR A 60 -9.77 -0.76 -11.28
CA THR A 60 -9.37 -0.10 -12.53
C THR A 60 -7.88 0.21 -12.55
N MET A 61 -7.34 0.73 -11.44
CA MET A 61 -5.91 1.03 -11.33
C MET A 61 -5.06 -0.23 -11.36
N LEU A 62 -5.44 -1.26 -10.60
CA LEU A 62 -4.71 -2.52 -10.53
C LEU A 62 -4.72 -3.26 -11.89
N ASP A 63 -5.83 -3.26 -12.60
CA ASP A 63 -5.95 -3.83 -13.95
C ASP A 63 -5.01 -3.11 -14.94
N ASN A 64 -4.98 -1.77 -14.90
CA ASN A 64 -4.10 -0.97 -15.73
C ASN A 64 -2.61 -1.23 -15.40
N ILE A 65 -2.26 -1.32 -14.12
CA ILE A 65 -0.89 -1.60 -13.66
C ILE A 65 -0.44 -2.98 -14.18
N ALA A 66 -1.29 -4.00 -14.05
CA ALA A 66 -1.01 -5.33 -14.56
C ALA A 66 -0.89 -5.35 -16.09
N ALA A 67 -1.79 -4.66 -16.81
CA ALA A 67 -1.78 -4.56 -18.27
C ALA A 67 -0.53 -3.85 -18.82
N MET A 68 0.06 -2.92 -18.08
CA MET A 68 1.34 -2.29 -18.42
C MET A 68 2.56 -3.20 -18.19
N GLY A 69 2.38 -4.42 -17.67
CA GLY A 69 3.46 -5.35 -17.36
C GLY A 69 4.27 -4.96 -16.12
N LEU A 70 3.74 -4.09 -15.27
CA LEU A 70 4.32 -3.81 -13.95
C LEU A 70 4.03 -4.98 -13.00
N ASN A 71 4.86 -5.13 -11.97
CA ASN A 71 4.74 -6.23 -11.01
C ASN A 71 4.71 -5.77 -9.55
N THR A 72 4.79 -4.46 -9.30
CA THR A 72 4.89 -3.90 -7.95
C THR A 72 4.10 -2.59 -7.85
N VAL A 73 3.35 -2.44 -6.77
CA VAL A 73 2.64 -1.21 -6.41
C VAL A 73 3.19 -0.68 -5.09
N PHE A 74 3.57 0.60 -5.04
CA PHE A 74 3.89 1.32 -3.82
C PHE A 74 2.71 2.20 -3.46
N LEU A 75 1.79 1.70 -2.62
CA LEU A 75 0.60 2.43 -2.20
C LEU A 75 0.89 3.28 -0.96
N GLN A 76 0.61 4.58 -1.01
CA GLN A 76 0.73 5.45 0.14
C GLN A 76 -0.42 5.21 1.13
N VAL A 77 -0.13 4.43 2.18
CA VAL A 77 -1.11 4.00 3.18
C VAL A 77 -1.11 4.86 4.44
N ARG A 78 -0.04 5.64 4.66
CA ARG A 78 0.07 6.63 5.74
C ARG A 78 0.64 7.94 5.19
N PRO A 79 -0.21 8.82 4.65
CA PRO A 79 0.25 10.10 4.08
C PRO A 79 0.69 11.12 5.14
N SER A 80 0.08 11.07 6.34
CA SER A 80 0.37 11.92 7.49
C SER A 80 0.15 11.14 8.79
N ALA A 81 -0.24 11.80 9.90
CA ALA A 81 -0.65 11.13 11.14
C ALA A 81 -2.06 10.51 11.03
N ASP A 82 -2.33 9.82 9.96
CA ASP A 82 -3.57 9.16 9.58
C ASP A 82 -3.28 7.86 8.80
N ALA A 83 -4.27 7.02 8.60
CA ALA A 83 -4.11 5.73 7.92
C ALA A 83 -5.25 5.46 6.93
N LEU A 84 -4.93 4.76 5.82
CA LEU A 84 -5.90 4.22 4.87
C LEU A 84 -6.41 2.83 5.28
N TYR A 85 -6.07 2.37 6.46
CA TYR A 85 -6.42 1.06 7.01
C TYR A 85 -6.93 1.20 8.44
N ARG A 86 -7.54 0.17 8.96
CA ARG A 86 -7.97 0.14 10.36
C ARG A 86 -6.76 0.11 11.28
N SER A 87 -6.57 1.19 12.03
CA SER A 87 -5.47 1.32 12.98
C SER A 87 -6.02 1.61 14.38
N GLY A 88 -5.43 0.97 15.39
CA GLY A 88 -5.65 1.31 16.79
C GLY A 88 -4.87 2.53 17.27
N LEU A 89 -3.92 3.02 16.44
CA LEU A 89 -3.02 4.11 16.78
C LEU A 89 -3.35 5.40 16.02
N PHE A 90 -3.65 5.29 14.73
CA PHE A 90 -3.86 6.43 13.86
C PHE A 90 -5.32 6.53 13.40
N PRO A 91 -5.88 7.74 13.33
CA PRO A 91 -7.22 7.93 12.82
C PRO A 91 -7.29 7.59 11.31
N GLN A 92 -8.50 7.28 10.86
CA GLN A 92 -8.77 7.10 9.43
C GLN A 92 -8.44 8.37 8.65
N SER A 93 -7.84 8.19 7.48
CA SER A 93 -7.41 9.32 6.65
C SER A 93 -8.59 10.12 6.11
N ARG A 94 -8.46 11.45 6.19
CA ARG A 94 -9.41 12.38 5.58
C ARG A 94 -9.50 12.24 4.06
N TYR A 95 -8.46 11.77 3.43
CA TYR A 95 -8.41 11.57 1.98
C TYR A 95 -9.31 10.44 1.50
N VAL A 96 -9.71 9.54 2.40
CA VAL A 96 -10.69 8.49 2.15
C VAL A 96 -12.09 8.94 2.55
N SER A 97 -12.27 9.33 3.82
CA SER A 97 -13.59 9.58 4.39
C SER A 97 -14.09 11.04 4.29
N GLY A 98 -13.22 11.96 3.91
CA GLY A 98 -13.50 13.40 3.89
C GLY A 98 -13.26 14.09 5.24
N ASN A 99 -13.35 13.35 6.35
CA ASN A 99 -13.08 13.85 7.69
C ASN A 99 -12.09 12.92 8.40
N CYS A 100 -11.07 13.49 9.02
CA CYS A 100 -10.09 12.71 9.75
C CYS A 100 -10.74 11.92 10.90
N GLY A 101 -10.50 10.62 10.93
CA GLY A 101 -11.07 9.72 11.94
C GLY A 101 -12.47 9.21 11.64
N ALA A 102 -13.17 9.70 10.62
CA ALA A 102 -14.44 9.11 10.20
C ALA A 102 -14.20 7.80 9.44
N SER A 103 -15.01 6.79 9.72
CA SER A 103 -14.95 5.53 8.97
C SER A 103 -15.41 5.74 7.52
N PRO A 104 -14.79 5.05 6.54
CA PRO A 104 -15.34 4.95 5.21
C PRO A 104 -16.71 4.27 5.23
N ASP A 105 -17.46 4.42 4.13
CA ASP A 105 -18.74 3.77 3.95
C ASP A 105 -18.65 2.27 4.23
N GLY A 106 -19.55 1.75 5.09
CA GLY A 106 -19.64 0.33 5.43
C GLY A 106 -18.40 -0.27 6.11
N ASP A 107 -17.57 0.55 6.76
CA ASP A 107 -16.32 0.07 7.40
C ASP A 107 -15.32 -0.53 6.39
N PHE A 108 -15.31 -0.04 5.16
CA PHE A 108 -14.44 -0.52 4.10
C PHE A 108 -12.96 -0.32 4.45
N ASP A 109 -12.19 -1.41 4.47
CA ASP A 109 -10.73 -1.34 4.66
C ASP A 109 -10.02 -1.22 3.30
N VAL A 110 -9.56 -0.01 3.02
CA VAL A 110 -8.90 0.32 1.75
C VAL A 110 -7.65 -0.51 1.53
N LEU A 111 -6.80 -0.64 2.55
CA LEU A 111 -5.55 -1.38 2.40
C LEU A 111 -5.79 -2.88 2.20
N ALA A 112 -6.71 -3.46 2.97
CA ALA A 112 -7.06 -4.88 2.82
C ALA A 112 -7.53 -5.18 1.39
N TYR A 113 -8.41 -4.32 0.84
CA TYR A 113 -8.90 -4.45 -0.53
C TYR A 113 -7.78 -4.37 -1.57
N TRP A 114 -6.88 -3.38 -1.43
CA TRP A 114 -5.74 -3.21 -2.34
C TRP A 114 -4.77 -4.40 -2.29
N VAL A 115 -4.50 -4.94 -1.09
CA VAL A 115 -3.62 -6.11 -0.91
C VAL A 115 -4.19 -7.32 -1.63
N GLU A 116 -5.48 -7.63 -1.40
CA GLU A 116 -6.16 -8.75 -2.03
C GLU A 116 -6.20 -8.59 -3.55
N GLY A 117 -6.68 -7.45 -4.03
CA GLY A 117 -6.77 -7.17 -5.46
C GLY A 117 -5.41 -7.15 -6.19
N ALA A 118 -4.34 -6.69 -5.55
CA ALA A 118 -2.99 -6.75 -6.09
C ALA A 118 -2.51 -8.20 -6.22
N HIS A 119 -2.68 -9.00 -5.16
CA HIS A 119 -2.27 -10.40 -5.14
C HIS A 119 -3.03 -11.26 -6.16
N GLU A 120 -4.34 -11.04 -6.34
CA GLU A 120 -5.15 -11.70 -7.36
C GLU A 120 -4.62 -11.46 -8.79
N ARG A 121 -3.97 -10.32 -9.02
CA ARG A 121 -3.35 -9.94 -10.30
C ARG A 121 -1.86 -10.29 -10.39
N GLY A 122 -1.30 -10.98 -9.40
CA GLY A 122 0.12 -11.34 -9.34
C GLY A 122 1.05 -10.14 -9.09
N LEU A 123 0.52 -9.04 -8.57
CA LEU A 123 1.28 -7.85 -8.20
C LEU A 123 1.75 -7.94 -6.74
N GLN A 124 2.95 -7.41 -6.47
CA GLN A 124 3.41 -7.16 -5.10
C GLN A 124 2.91 -5.78 -4.66
N LEU A 125 2.42 -5.67 -3.42
CA LEU A 125 2.05 -4.40 -2.83
C LEU A 125 3.02 -4.05 -1.70
N HIS A 126 3.60 -2.86 -1.79
CA HIS A 126 4.47 -2.26 -0.79
C HIS A 126 3.79 -1.05 -0.15
N ALA A 127 3.74 -1.03 1.17
CA ALA A 127 3.20 0.09 1.92
C ALA A 127 4.19 1.28 1.90
N TRP A 128 3.73 2.43 1.40
CA TRP A 128 4.45 3.68 1.53
C TRP A 128 3.89 4.45 2.72
N ILE A 129 4.74 4.73 3.70
CA ILE A 129 4.41 5.50 4.90
C ILE A 129 5.28 6.75 5.02
N ASN A 130 4.70 7.83 5.53
CA ASN A 130 5.42 9.01 6.00
C ASN A 130 5.40 8.99 7.53
N PRO A 131 6.43 8.41 8.19
CA PRO A 131 6.34 8.03 9.59
C PRO A 131 6.23 9.22 10.55
N TYR A 132 6.76 10.37 10.17
CA TYR A 132 6.85 11.53 11.06
C TYR A 132 5.96 12.70 10.68
N ARG A 133 5.43 12.75 9.46
CA ARG A 133 4.58 13.86 9.03
C ARG A 133 3.24 13.86 9.76
N ILE A 134 2.86 14.99 10.34
CA ILE A 134 1.55 15.20 10.96
C ILE A 134 0.68 16.04 10.05
N THR A 135 1.19 17.17 9.55
CA THR A 135 0.41 18.11 8.72
C THR A 135 1.11 18.47 7.42
N ARG A 136 0.36 19.04 6.48
CA ARG A 136 0.84 19.67 5.25
C ARG A 136 0.43 21.13 5.12
N ASN A 137 -0.64 21.52 5.79
CA ASN A 137 -1.22 22.86 5.71
C ASN A 137 -1.26 23.53 7.10
N GLY A 138 -0.26 23.24 7.92
CA GLY A 138 -0.03 23.96 9.16
C GLY A 138 -0.96 23.61 10.31
N ARG A 139 -1.23 24.61 11.12
CA ARG A 139 -1.91 24.47 12.42
C ARG A 139 -3.35 24.00 12.32
N GLU A 140 -4.10 24.44 11.33
CA GLU A 140 -5.50 24.05 11.17
C GLU A 140 -5.66 22.54 10.98
N GLU A 141 -4.73 21.90 10.26
CA GLU A 141 -4.73 20.44 10.13
C GLU A 141 -4.43 19.72 11.44
N LEU A 142 -3.51 20.25 12.25
CA LEU A 142 -3.21 19.68 13.57
C LEU A 142 -4.42 19.77 14.49
N ASP A 143 -5.09 20.93 14.52
CA ASP A 143 -6.24 21.14 15.39
C ASP A 143 -7.48 20.34 14.92
N ALA A 144 -7.57 20.00 13.65
CA ALA A 144 -8.62 19.17 13.08
C ALA A 144 -8.43 17.66 13.31
N LEU A 145 -7.27 17.23 13.84
CA LEU A 145 -7.08 15.83 14.24
C LEU A 145 -8.00 15.48 15.41
N PRO A 146 -8.58 14.27 15.44
CA PRO A 146 -9.38 13.82 16.59
C PRO A 146 -8.50 13.74 17.84
N GLU A 147 -9.11 13.90 19.01
CA GLU A 147 -8.39 13.84 20.29
C GLU A 147 -7.70 12.49 20.55
N SER A 148 -8.16 11.44 19.89
CA SER A 148 -7.52 10.11 19.94
C SER A 148 -6.22 10.03 19.15
N SER A 149 -5.91 11.02 18.32
CA SER A 149 -4.65 11.04 17.56
C SER A 149 -3.45 11.16 18.49
N PRO A 150 -2.37 10.39 18.29
CA PRO A 150 -1.14 10.51 19.06
C PRO A 150 -0.58 11.95 19.10
N ALA A 151 -0.74 12.71 18.03
CA ALA A 151 -0.30 14.10 17.98
C ALA A 151 -1.11 15.03 18.91
N ARG A 152 -2.36 14.69 19.21
CA ARG A 152 -3.21 15.43 20.13
C ARG A 152 -3.03 14.96 21.58
N GLN A 153 -2.80 13.66 21.76
CA GLN A 153 -2.56 13.07 23.08
C GLN A 153 -1.18 13.41 23.64
N HIS A 154 -0.20 13.59 22.75
CA HIS A 154 1.19 13.83 23.10
C HIS A 154 1.75 15.07 22.39
N PRO A 155 1.29 16.28 22.75
CA PRO A 155 1.79 17.50 22.13
C PRO A 155 3.29 17.71 22.32
N GLU A 156 3.88 17.12 23.36
CA GLU A 156 5.32 17.12 23.61
C GLU A 156 6.12 16.30 22.58
N TRP A 157 5.47 15.47 21.79
CA TRP A 157 6.09 14.72 20.69
C TRP A 157 6.13 15.50 19.38
N VAL A 158 5.45 16.64 19.34
CA VAL A 158 5.22 17.40 18.11
C VAL A 158 6.23 18.53 18.01
N VAL A 159 6.87 18.67 16.86
CA VAL A 159 7.74 19.80 16.50
C VAL A 159 7.21 20.51 15.27
N GLU A 160 7.39 21.81 15.25
CA GLU A 160 7.08 22.64 14.07
C GLU A 160 8.35 22.83 13.24
N TYR A 161 8.21 22.67 11.93
CA TYR A 161 9.23 22.98 10.96
C TYR A 161 8.61 23.50 9.67
N ASP A 162 9.03 24.66 9.22
CA ASP A 162 8.57 25.32 7.99
C ASP A 162 7.03 25.43 7.91
N GLY A 163 6.40 25.83 9.02
CA GLY A 163 4.96 26.01 9.13
C GLY A 163 4.14 24.71 9.18
N ASN A 164 4.78 23.56 9.18
CA ASN A 164 4.13 22.25 9.32
C ASN A 164 4.57 21.51 10.58
N TYR A 165 3.83 20.48 10.96
CA TYR A 165 4.02 19.74 12.19
C TYR A 165 4.48 18.33 11.91
N TYR A 166 5.39 17.84 12.76
CA TYR A 166 6.02 16.52 12.65
C TYR A 166 6.16 15.89 14.02
N PHE A 167 6.11 14.56 14.08
CA PHE A 167 6.59 13.84 15.23
C PHE A 167 8.12 13.96 15.33
N ASN A 168 8.64 14.24 16.53
CA ASN A 168 10.07 14.38 16.76
C ASN A 168 10.78 13.01 16.74
N PRO A 169 11.56 12.67 15.70
CA PRO A 169 12.22 11.37 15.59
C PRO A 169 13.31 11.14 16.63
N GLY A 170 13.75 12.18 17.33
CA GLY A 170 14.73 12.09 18.41
C GLY A 170 14.18 11.54 19.73
N LEU A 171 12.85 11.40 19.85
CA LEU A 171 12.23 10.88 21.06
C LEU A 171 12.05 9.36 20.99
N PRO A 172 12.51 8.59 22.00
CA PRO A 172 12.31 7.14 22.03
C PRO A 172 10.85 6.71 21.93
N ALA A 173 9.94 7.47 22.55
CA ALA A 173 8.50 7.20 22.46
C ALA A 173 7.95 7.35 21.04
N VAL A 174 8.45 8.33 20.27
CA VAL A 174 8.08 8.49 18.85
C VAL A 174 8.68 7.38 17.99
N GLN A 175 9.91 6.95 18.28
CA GLN A 175 10.51 5.81 17.59
C GLN A 175 9.69 4.54 17.82
N GLN A 176 9.20 4.33 19.04
CA GLN A 176 8.33 3.20 19.36
C GLN A 176 6.98 3.32 18.64
N LEU A 177 6.35 4.50 18.61
CA LEU A 177 5.10 4.75 17.86
C LEU A 177 5.19 4.37 16.37
N VAL A 178 6.37 4.51 15.77
CA VAL A 178 6.58 4.17 14.35
C VAL A 178 6.71 2.66 14.14
N VAL A 179 7.16 1.93 15.16
CA VAL A 179 7.37 0.46 15.09
C VAL A 179 6.11 -0.32 15.45
N ASP A 180 5.24 0.24 16.30
CA ASP A 180 3.95 -0.33 16.73
C ASP A 180 2.91 -0.31 15.60
#